data_81faad61506eade08470adc4f11698cc
#
_entry.id   81faad61506eade08470adc4f11698cc
#
_cell.length_a   1.000
_cell.length_b   1.000
_cell.length_c   1.000
_cell.angle_alpha   90.00
_cell.angle_beta   90.00
_cell.angle_gamma   90.00
#
_symmetry.space_group_name_H-M   'P 1'
#
loop_
_entity.id
_entity.type
_entity.pdbx_description
1 polymer ?
#
loop_
_entity_poly.entity_id
_entity_poly.type
_entity_poly.pdbx_seq_one_letter_code
_entity_poly.pdbx_strand_id
1 'polypeptide(L)'
;MSPASPTHVLSQELALEMPAEPTQARRFGKARAARSATLVEDYVELIADLIAAHGEARATEVAKRLGVTHPTALKAISRLKRDGLATSRPYRGIFLTDSGQAMAERVRARHRLIVELLTAVGVPQEAAEADAEGMEHHASEATLKAFERFLAGKRAEE
;
A
#
# COMPACT_ATOMS: atom_id res chain seq x y z
N MET A 1 34.29 20.48 -46.81
CA MET A 1 34.42 19.75 -45.52
C MET A 1 33.15 20.02 -44.73
N SER A 2 32.21 19.11 -44.76
CA SER A 2 30.98 19.17 -43.97
C SER A 2 31.24 18.50 -42.61
N PRO A 3 30.80 19.07 -41.50
CA PRO A 3 30.91 18.40 -40.17
C PRO A 3 29.81 17.32 -40.07
N ALA A 4 30.23 16.12 -39.72
CA ALA A 4 29.34 14.99 -39.44
C ALA A 4 28.44 15.29 -38.22
N SER A 5 27.14 15.05 -38.37
CA SER A 5 26.14 15.22 -37.32
C SER A 5 26.38 14.24 -36.17
N PRO A 6 26.23 14.66 -34.91
CA PRO A 6 26.44 13.81 -33.72
C PRO A 6 25.25 12.97 -33.32
N THR A 7 24.39 12.55 -34.24
CA THR A 7 23.11 11.89 -33.93
C THR A 7 23.19 10.36 -33.90
N HIS A 8 24.35 9.74 -34.08
CA HIS A 8 24.43 8.26 -34.19
C HIS A 8 25.00 7.53 -32.96
N VAL A 9 25.34 8.22 -31.88
CA VAL A 9 25.98 7.58 -30.72
C VAL A 9 25.00 7.22 -29.61
N LEU A 10 23.78 7.78 -29.61
CA LEU A 10 22.80 7.55 -28.55
C LEU A 10 21.86 6.34 -28.77
N SER A 11 21.95 5.66 -29.89
CA SER A 11 21.01 4.56 -30.22
C SER A 11 21.53 3.16 -29.87
N GLN A 12 22.75 3.01 -29.40
CA GLN A 12 23.35 1.70 -29.08
C GLN A 12 23.41 1.34 -27.59
N GLU A 13 23.10 2.26 -26.68
CA GLU A 13 23.24 2.04 -25.22
C GLU A 13 21.95 1.65 -24.49
N LEU A 14 20.84 1.48 -25.17
CA LEU A 14 19.53 1.07 -24.59
C LEU A 14 19.04 -0.29 -25.08
N ALA A 15 19.91 -1.20 -25.44
CA ALA A 15 19.53 -2.61 -25.47
C ALA A 15 19.41 -3.09 -24.03
N LEU A 16 18.23 -2.89 -23.42
CA LEU A 16 17.86 -3.50 -22.17
C LEU A 16 17.98 -5.02 -22.31
N GLU A 17 19.10 -5.54 -21.84
CA GLU A 17 19.32 -6.98 -21.81
C GLU A 17 18.21 -7.61 -20.95
N MET A 18 17.41 -8.48 -21.55
CA MET A 18 16.30 -9.13 -20.85
C MET A 18 16.86 -9.91 -19.65
N PRO A 19 16.32 -9.72 -18.42
CA PRO A 19 16.74 -10.50 -17.28
C PRO A 19 16.53 -11.99 -17.53
N ALA A 20 17.43 -12.83 -16.99
CA ALA A 20 17.27 -14.29 -17.07
C ALA A 20 15.88 -14.72 -16.56
N GLU A 21 15.27 -15.68 -17.23
CA GLU A 21 13.90 -16.15 -16.97
C GLU A 21 13.60 -16.45 -15.48
N PRO A 22 14.47 -17.16 -14.70
CA PRO A 22 14.25 -17.40 -13.28
C PRO A 22 14.26 -16.10 -12.45
N THR A 23 15.04 -15.10 -12.85
CA THR A 23 15.11 -13.80 -12.16
C THR A 23 13.85 -12.99 -12.42
N GLN A 24 13.36 -13.00 -13.66
CA GLN A 24 12.13 -12.34 -14.05
C GLN A 24 10.91 -12.98 -13.37
N ALA A 25 10.83 -14.31 -13.33
CA ALA A 25 9.76 -15.05 -12.66
C ALA A 25 9.71 -14.72 -11.15
N ARG A 26 10.86 -14.61 -10.47
CA ARG A 26 10.93 -14.22 -9.06
C ARG A 26 10.42 -12.79 -8.85
N ARG A 27 10.78 -11.85 -9.73
CA ARG A 27 10.28 -10.46 -9.65
C ARG A 27 8.77 -10.39 -9.78
N PHE A 28 8.19 -11.09 -10.75
CA PHE A 28 6.73 -11.15 -10.93
C PHE A 28 6.03 -11.88 -9.78
N GLY A 29 6.62 -12.94 -9.24
CA GLY A 29 6.11 -13.65 -8.06
C GLY A 29 6.05 -12.75 -6.84
N LYS A 30 7.11 -11.98 -6.59
CA LYS A 30 7.17 -10.99 -5.50
C LYS A 30 6.11 -9.88 -5.68
N ALA A 31 5.92 -9.38 -6.90
CA ALA A 31 4.91 -8.37 -7.19
C ALA A 31 3.48 -8.90 -6.98
N ARG A 32 3.19 -10.16 -7.36
CA ARG A 32 1.89 -10.78 -7.09
C ARG A 32 1.62 -10.95 -5.60
N ALA A 33 2.63 -11.39 -4.83
CA ALA A 33 2.51 -11.52 -3.38
C ALA A 33 2.26 -10.16 -2.71
N ALA A 34 2.96 -9.12 -3.15
CA ALA A 34 2.76 -7.75 -2.66
C ALA A 34 1.33 -7.25 -2.92
N ARG A 35 0.77 -7.47 -4.12
CA ARG A 35 -0.63 -7.10 -4.42
C ARG A 35 -1.63 -7.84 -3.53
N SER A 36 -1.39 -9.11 -3.24
CA SER A 36 -2.26 -9.89 -2.34
C SER A 36 -2.20 -9.37 -0.91
N ALA A 37 -1.03 -8.95 -0.43
CA ALA A 37 -0.88 -8.34 0.89
C ALA A 37 -1.56 -6.98 0.96
N THR A 38 -1.38 -6.12 -0.05
CA THR A 38 -2.05 -4.83 -0.18
C THR A 38 -3.56 -4.99 -0.05
N LEU A 39 -4.15 -5.93 -0.77
CA LEU A 39 -5.60 -6.16 -0.73
C LEU A 39 -6.08 -6.52 0.69
N VAL A 40 -5.32 -7.33 1.43
CA VAL A 40 -5.64 -7.67 2.82
C VAL A 40 -5.58 -6.43 3.72
N GLU A 41 -4.57 -5.59 3.54
CA GLU A 41 -4.40 -4.35 4.29
C GLU A 41 -5.54 -3.36 4.02
N ASP A 42 -5.95 -3.16 2.76
CA ASP A 42 -7.08 -2.30 2.38
C ASP A 42 -8.38 -2.72 3.07
N TYR A 43 -8.69 -4.02 3.07
CA TYR A 43 -9.88 -4.53 3.76
C TYR A 43 -9.82 -4.32 5.26
N VAL A 44 -8.69 -4.61 5.88
CA VAL A 44 -8.52 -4.47 7.34
C VAL A 44 -8.64 -3.00 7.75
N GLU A 45 -8.01 -2.09 7.02
CA GLU A 45 -8.10 -0.65 7.29
C GLU A 45 -9.52 -0.13 7.16
N LEU A 46 -10.21 -0.45 6.05
CA LEU A 46 -11.59 -0.03 5.85
C LEU A 46 -12.52 -0.59 6.92
N ILE A 47 -12.34 -1.86 7.32
CA ILE A 47 -13.15 -2.46 8.40
C ILE A 47 -12.90 -1.71 9.72
N ALA A 48 -11.65 -1.35 10.03
CA ALA A 48 -11.33 -0.55 11.21
C ALA A 48 -12.00 0.82 11.17
N ASP A 49 -12.01 1.49 10.01
CA ASP A 49 -12.67 2.78 9.84
C ASP A 49 -14.18 2.69 10.03
N LEU A 50 -14.82 1.66 9.47
CA LEU A 50 -16.25 1.43 9.63
C LEU A 50 -16.62 1.13 11.08
N ILE A 51 -15.82 0.36 11.78
CA ILE A 51 -16.01 0.09 13.21
C ILE A 51 -15.89 1.39 14.03
N ALA A 52 -14.88 2.21 13.74
CA ALA A 52 -14.68 3.49 14.42
C ALA A 52 -15.86 4.46 14.18
N ALA A 53 -16.39 4.49 12.95
CA ALA A 53 -17.48 5.39 12.57
C ALA A 53 -18.86 4.90 13.02
N HIS A 54 -19.12 3.60 12.98
CA HIS A 54 -20.47 3.01 13.11
C HIS A 54 -20.59 1.92 14.17
N GLY A 55 -19.50 1.55 14.84
CA GLY A 55 -19.45 0.48 15.84
C GLY A 55 -19.37 -0.93 15.27
N GLU A 56 -19.62 -1.12 13.98
CA GLU A 56 -19.49 -2.39 13.27
C GLU A 56 -19.22 -2.16 11.78
N ALA A 57 -18.66 -3.16 11.10
CA ALA A 57 -18.53 -3.17 9.65
C ALA A 57 -19.50 -4.19 9.05
N ARG A 58 -20.12 -3.85 7.92
CA ARG A 58 -21.02 -4.76 7.18
C ARG A 58 -20.44 -5.06 5.80
N ALA A 59 -20.56 -6.31 5.36
CA ALA A 59 -20.03 -6.74 4.07
C ALA A 59 -20.56 -5.91 2.89
N THR A 60 -21.82 -5.48 2.95
CA THR A 60 -22.43 -4.60 1.95
C THR A 60 -21.77 -3.23 1.88
N GLU A 61 -21.44 -2.65 3.04
CA GLU A 61 -20.77 -1.35 3.12
C GLU A 61 -19.31 -1.46 2.68
N VAL A 62 -18.63 -2.52 3.09
CA VAL A 62 -17.25 -2.82 2.65
C VAL A 62 -17.19 -2.95 1.13
N ALA A 63 -18.10 -3.74 0.53
CA ALA A 63 -18.18 -3.92 -0.91
C ALA A 63 -18.38 -2.58 -1.64
N LYS A 64 -19.32 -1.76 -1.17
CA LYS A 64 -19.66 -0.46 -1.74
C LYS A 64 -18.46 0.50 -1.72
N ARG A 65 -17.77 0.59 -0.58
CA ARG A 65 -16.64 1.53 -0.41
C ARG A 65 -15.39 1.11 -1.16
N LEU A 66 -15.13 -0.19 -1.29
CA LEU A 66 -14.03 -0.71 -2.11
C LEU A 66 -14.36 -0.80 -3.61
N GLY A 67 -15.60 -0.53 -4.00
CA GLY A 67 -16.01 -0.62 -5.41
C GLY A 67 -15.99 -2.05 -5.95
N VAL A 68 -16.24 -3.06 -5.10
CA VAL A 68 -16.26 -4.47 -5.47
C VAL A 68 -17.68 -5.05 -5.33
N THR A 69 -17.92 -6.22 -5.93
CA THR A 69 -19.18 -6.91 -5.76
C THR A 69 -19.33 -7.50 -4.35
N HIS A 70 -20.56 -7.65 -3.88
CA HIS A 70 -20.81 -8.25 -2.56
C HIS A 70 -20.20 -9.66 -2.40
N PRO A 71 -20.31 -10.59 -3.37
CA PRO A 71 -19.62 -11.87 -3.31
C PRO A 71 -18.10 -11.76 -3.20
N THR A 72 -17.50 -10.79 -3.88
CA THR A 72 -16.04 -10.52 -3.79
C THR A 72 -15.66 -10.08 -2.38
N ALA A 73 -16.42 -9.16 -1.79
CA ALA A 73 -16.20 -8.73 -0.42
C ALA A 73 -16.36 -9.89 0.58
N LEU A 74 -17.41 -10.71 0.44
CA LEU A 74 -17.62 -11.88 1.31
C LEU A 74 -16.45 -12.88 1.23
N LYS A 75 -15.91 -13.13 0.04
CA LYS A 75 -14.76 -14.01 -0.16
C LYS A 75 -13.51 -13.46 0.55
N ALA A 76 -13.26 -12.17 0.41
CA ALA A 76 -12.13 -11.51 1.07
C ALA A 76 -12.28 -11.53 2.59
N ILE A 77 -13.46 -11.20 3.11
CA ILE A 77 -13.78 -11.24 4.55
C ILE A 77 -13.63 -12.66 5.11
N SER A 78 -14.07 -13.67 4.38
CA SER A 78 -13.87 -15.07 4.76
C SER A 78 -12.41 -15.44 4.86
N ARG A 79 -11.56 -14.92 3.95
CA ARG A 79 -10.12 -15.08 4.02
C ARG A 79 -9.54 -14.38 5.26
N LEU A 80 -9.92 -13.14 5.55
CA LEU A 80 -9.48 -12.43 6.76
C LEU A 80 -9.82 -13.21 8.03
N LYS A 81 -11.01 -13.81 8.10
CA LYS A 81 -11.43 -14.63 9.24
C LYS A 81 -10.59 -15.89 9.37
N ARG A 82 -10.29 -16.58 8.27
CA ARG A 82 -9.41 -17.74 8.25
C ARG A 82 -7.98 -17.40 8.66
N ASP A 83 -7.49 -16.22 8.26
CA ASP A 83 -6.15 -15.73 8.56
C ASP A 83 -6.07 -15.11 9.99
N GLY A 84 -7.15 -15.13 10.77
CA GLY A 84 -7.18 -14.66 12.15
C GLY A 84 -7.18 -13.13 12.30
N LEU A 85 -7.54 -12.39 11.25
CA LEU A 85 -7.54 -10.93 11.26
C LEU A 85 -8.94 -10.34 11.54
N ALA A 86 -9.99 -11.09 11.25
CA ALA A 86 -11.37 -10.66 11.45
C ALA A 86 -12.22 -11.76 12.10
N THR A 87 -13.32 -11.35 12.70
CA THR A 87 -14.35 -12.22 13.24
C THR A 87 -15.73 -11.66 12.90
N SER A 88 -16.79 -12.46 13.06
CA SER A 88 -18.16 -12.00 12.94
C SER A 88 -18.99 -12.58 14.08
N ARG A 89 -20.02 -11.84 14.49
CA ARG A 89 -20.98 -12.29 15.49
C ARG A 89 -22.34 -12.52 14.83
N PRO A 90 -23.13 -13.51 15.28
CA PRO A 90 -24.48 -13.71 14.78
C PRO A 90 -25.30 -12.42 14.87
N TYR A 91 -26.02 -12.09 13.80
CA TYR A 91 -26.84 -10.88 13.66
C TYR A 91 -26.12 -9.54 13.84
N ARG A 92 -24.79 -9.55 13.90
CA ARG A 92 -23.93 -8.38 13.96
C ARG A 92 -22.96 -8.36 12.79
N GLY A 93 -22.24 -7.25 12.67
CA GLY A 93 -21.27 -7.06 11.62
C GLY A 93 -19.96 -7.85 11.80
N ILE A 94 -18.99 -7.39 11.08
CA ILE A 94 -17.61 -7.87 11.07
C ILE A 94 -16.83 -7.02 12.07
N PHE A 95 -15.94 -7.67 12.80
CA PHE A 95 -15.03 -7.04 13.76
C PHE A 95 -13.61 -7.49 13.48
N LEU A 96 -12.64 -6.69 13.85
CA LEU A 96 -11.23 -7.07 13.79
C LEU A 96 -10.84 -7.82 15.07
N THR A 97 -9.91 -8.76 14.93
CA THR A 97 -9.16 -9.32 16.04
C THR A 97 -8.06 -8.34 16.49
N ASP A 98 -7.38 -8.61 17.59
CA ASP A 98 -6.22 -7.82 18.01
C ASP A 98 -5.14 -7.76 16.92
N SER A 99 -4.92 -8.88 16.21
CA SER A 99 -4.00 -8.93 15.06
C SER A 99 -4.47 -8.08 13.89
N GLY A 100 -5.78 -8.09 13.59
CA GLY A 100 -6.37 -7.24 12.56
C GLY A 100 -6.28 -5.77 12.92
N GLN A 101 -6.56 -5.42 14.17
CA GLN A 101 -6.44 -4.05 14.67
C GLN A 101 -5.00 -3.55 14.59
N ALA A 102 -4.04 -4.37 15.03
CA ALA A 102 -2.63 -4.03 14.93
C ALA A 102 -2.15 -3.85 13.48
N MET A 103 -2.69 -4.62 12.54
CA MET A 103 -2.42 -4.44 11.11
C MET A 103 -2.97 -3.09 10.61
N ALA A 104 -4.21 -2.73 10.92
CA ALA A 104 -4.80 -1.44 10.56
C ALA A 104 -3.98 -0.26 11.09
N GLU A 105 -3.53 -0.34 12.32
CA GLU A 105 -2.69 0.70 12.95
C GLU A 105 -1.34 0.86 12.26
N ARG A 106 -0.70 -0.25 11.87
CA ARG A 106 0.56 -0.21 11.09
C ARG A 106 0.36 0.43 9.71
N VAL A 107 -0.71 0.12 9.00
CA VAL A 107 -1.02 0.73 7.70
C VAL A 107 -1.19 2.23 7.86
N ARG A 108 -2.01 2.66 8.81
CA ARG A 108 -2.23 4.09 9.11
C ARG A 108 -0.94 4.82 9.53
N ALA A 109 -0.08 4.17 10.29
CA ALA A 109 1.20 4.76 10.68
C ALA A 109 2.13 4.96 9.47
N ARG A 110 2.18 3.99 8.55
CA ARG A 110 2.93 4.11 7.29
C ARG A 110 2.37 5.24 6.42
N HIS A 111 1.06 5.32 6.27
CA HIS A 111 0.40 6.39 5.54
C HIS A 111 0.81 7.76 6.06
N ARG A 112 0.65 8.00 7.36
CA ARG A 112 1.03 9.28 8.00
C ARG A 112 2.51 9.62 7.80
N LEU A 113 3.40 8.64 7.97
CA LEU A 113 4.84 8.83 7.77
C LEU A 113 5.16 9.28 6.34
N ILE A 114 4.54 8.65 5.34
CA ILE A 114 4.77 8.96 3.94
C ILE A 114 4.18 10.34 3.59
N VAL A 115 2.97 10.67 4.05
CA VAL A 115 2.38 12.00 3.87
C VAL A 115 3.28 13.06 4.48
N GLU A 116 3.77 12.85 5.70
CA GLU A 116 4.66 13.80 6.38
C GLU A 116 5.98 13.98 5.59
N LEU A 117 6.57 12.89 5.09
CA LEU A 117 7.76 12.98 4.26
C LEU A 117 7.51 13.78 2.98
N LEU A 118 6.46 13.44 2.24
CA LEU A 118 6.14 14.08 0.97
C LEU A 118 5.87 15.57 1.15
N THR A 119 5.13 15.94 2.18
CA THR A 119 4.91 17.36 2.50
C THR A 119 6.20 18.05 2.94
N ALA A 120 7.05 17.40 3.70
CA ALA A 120 8.35 17.94 4.13
C ALA A 120 9.32 18.21 2.97
N VAL A 121 9.20 17.47 1.86
CA VAL A 121 10.00 17.72 0.65
C VAL A 121 9.29 18.63 -0.36
N GLY A 122 8.13 19.19 -0.02
CA GLY A 122 7.43 20.21 -0.80
C GLY A 122 6.28 19.71 -1.68
N VAL A 123 5.83 18.46 -1.53
CA VAL A 123 4.64 17.96 -2.21
C VAL A 123 3.40 18.59 -1.57
N PRO A 124 2.45 19.15 -2.36
CA PRO A 124 1.20 19.66 -1.81
C PRO A 124 0.40 18.58 -1.07
N GLN A 125 -0.27 18.94 0.03
CA GLN A 125 -0.99 18.03 0.91
C GLN A 125 -1.90 17.04 0.16
N GLU A 126 -2.73 17.55 -0.74
CA GLU A 126 -3.67 16.71 -1.50
C GLU A 126 -2.95 15.65 -2.36
N ALA A 127 -1.85 16.03 -3.00
CA ALA A 127 -1.03 15.10 -3.78
C ALA A 127 -0.30 14.09 -2.87
N ALA A 128 0.21 14.56 -1.72
CA ALA A 128 0.88 13.71 -0.74
C ALA A 128 -0.04 12.63 -0.18
N GLU A 129 -1.30 12.97 0.14
CA GLU A 129 -2.31 12.00 0.57
C GLU A 129 -2.61 10.95 -0.52
N ALA A 130 -2.81 11.39 -1.77
CA ALA A 130 -3.08 10.49 -2.88
C ALA A 130 -1.90 9.55 -3.19
N ASP A 131 -0.68 10.08 -3.18
CA ASP A 131 0.53 9.29 -3.46
C ASP A 131 0.86 8.32 -2.32
N ALA A 132 0.66 8.75 -1.07
CA ALA A 132 0.88 7.91 0.11
C ALA A 132 0.02 6.65 0.09
N GLU A 133 -1.22 6.72 -0.35
CA GLU A 133 -2.15 5.58 -0.51
C GLU A 133 -1.55 4.44 -1.35
N GLY A 134 -0.84 4.78 -2.42
CA GLY A 134 -0.13 3.80 -3.24
C GLY A 134 1.20 3.34 -2.65
N MET A 135 1.94 4.23 -1.99
CA MET A 135 3.31 3.97 -1.52
C MET A 135 3.36 3.12 -0.25
N GLU A 136 2.40 3.26 0.66
CA GLU A 136 2.41 2.62 1.99
C GLU A 136 2.45 1.09 1.94
N HIS A 137 1.84 0.50 0.92
CA HIS A 137 1.79 -0.94 0.74
C HIS A 137 3.05 -1.53 0.10
N HIS A 138 3.88 -0.70 -0.52
CA HIS A 138 5.05 -1.14 -1.29
C HIS A 138 6.38 -0.69 -0.69
N ALA A 139 6.36 0.27 0.23
CA ALA A 139 7.56 0.72 0.91
C ALA A 139 8.15 -0.37 1.82
N SER A 140 9.43 -0.68 1.65
CA SER A 140 10.11 -1.63 2.52
C SER A 140 10.36 -1.03 3.89
N GLU A 141 10.55 -1.90 4.89
CA GLU A 141 10.92 -1.48 6.26
C GLU A 141 12.19 -0.60 6.28
N ALA A 142 13.17 -0.91 5.42
CA ALA A 142 14.37 -0.10 5.26
C ALA A 142 14.08 1.31 4.75
N THR A 143 13.14 1.42 3.80
CA THR A 143 12.67 2.70 3.26
C THR A 143 11.95 3.51 4.34
N LEU A 144 11.00 2.91 5.05
CA LEU A 144 10.26 3.57 6.12
C LEU A 144 11.19 4.09 7.23
N LYS A 145 12.16 3.29 7.66
CA LYS A 145 13.19 3.71 8.63
C LYS A 145 14.07 4.86 8.12
N ALA A 146 14.35 4.90 6.82
CA ALA A 146 15.08 6.02 6.23
C ALA A 146 14.24 7.30 6.25
N PHE A 147 12.94 7.21 6.00
CA PHE A 147 12.01 8.33 6.08
C PHE A 147 11.89 8.87 7.51
N GLU A 148 11.76 7.99 8.50
CA GLU A 148 11.74 8.38 9.92
C GLU A 148 13.01 9.15 10.32
N ARG A 149 14.19 8.64 9.93
CA ARG A 149 15.47 9.32 10.23
C ARG A 149 15.56 10.69 9.57
N PHE A 150 15.12 10.81 8.32
CA PHE A 150 15.12 12.09 7.61
C PHE A 150 14.24 13.12 8.31
N LEU A 151 13.01 12.74 8.68
CA LEU A 151 12.06 13.61 9.38
C LEU A 151 12.56 13.99 10.78
N ALA A 152 13.18 13.06 11.50
CA ALA A 152 13.78 13.34 12.81
C ALA A 152 14.93 14.36 12.70
N GLY A 153 15.77 14.27 11.68
CA GLY A 153 16.83 15.24 11.41
C GLY A 153 16.27 16.63 11.13
N LYS A 154 15.24 16.71 10.27
CA LYS A 154 14.61 17.99 9.91
C LYS A 154 13.97 18.69 11.10
N ARG A 155 13.27 17.94 11.98
CA ARG A 155 12.66 18.50 13.20
C ARG A 155 13.69 19.01 14.22
N ALA A 156 14.92 18.49 14.19
CA ALA A 156 16.00 18.94 15.07
C ALA A 156 16.67 20.22 14.60
N GLU A 157 16.45 20.62 13.35
CA GLU A 157 17.00 21.85 12.72
C GLU A 157 16.01 23.04 12.80
N GLU A 158 14.75 22.80 13.16
CA GLU A 158 13.69 23.81 13.39
C GLU A 158 13.68 24.30 14.84
#